data_fc951ac7698e8b7aafa927471f807f16
#
_entry.id   fc951ac7698e8b7aafa927471f807f16
#
_cell.length_a   1.000
_cell.length_b   1.000
_cell.length_c   1.000
_cell.angle_alpha   90.00
_cell.angle_beta   90.00
_cell.angle_gamma   90.00
#
_symmetry.space_group_name_H-M   'P 1'
#
loop_
_entity.id
_entity.type
_entity.pdbx_description
1 polymer ?
#
loop_
_entity_poly.entity_id
_entity_poly.type
_entity_poly.pdbx_seq_one_letter_code
_entity_poly.pdbx_strand_id
1 'polypeptide(L)'
;MKGDLLRQMEFYYQNALKKEMPADTLQAIRALPSFSGTFAAMLKEMKKHHSEYLIIDLRGNSGGWTPIVLASLYQLYGDKYLQKDMDTEYYRIVSPLYMNKLEITLEEFNRRYGTDYSFGDYTFSMKEQEDIPLDTLRRQFIDGCMSSVKEELRAQKGAPVYAPKQVFVVTDERTFSAAFHYAFMLWKMGATVVGVPSGQAPNTFMEQTLFKLPYTGIEGSISNSVQIFLPGKDKRAKTFWPDVMLTYDEYKQTGFDKQAEILFLLNKIGQEK
;
A
#
# COMPACT_ATOMS: atom_id res chain seq x y z
N MET A 1 10.34 11.43 12.90
CA MET A 1 10.38 9.99 12.49
C MET A 1 11.10 9.08 13.49
N LYS A 2 12.37 9.29 13.89
CA LYS A 2 13.01 8.38 14.87
C LYS A 2 12.31 8.34 16.23
N GLY A 3 11.82 9.47 16.75
CA GLY A 3 11.13 9.53 18.04
C GLY A 3 9.78 8.80 18.09
N ASP A 4 9.02 8.80 16.97
CA ASP A 4 7.73 8.12 16.90
C ASP A 4 7.89 6.60 16.83
N LEU A 5 8.90 6.12 16.10
CA LEU A 5 9.22 4.69 16.04
C LEU A 5 9.62 4.15 17.42
N LEU A 6 10.48 4.86 18.15
CA LEU A 6 10.89 4.44 19.49
C LEU A 6 9.72 4.36 20.45
N ARG A 7 8.82 5.37 20.47
CA ARG A 7 7.60 5.34 21.30
C ARG A 7 6.68 4.16 20.95
N GLN A 8 6.51 3.86 19.66
CA GLN A 8 5.70 2.71 19.23
C GLN A 8 6.33 1.40 19.68
N MET A 9 7.66 1.28 19.60
CA MET A 9 8.38 0.12 20.08
C MET A 9 8.24 -0.04 21.59
N GLU A 10 8.46 1.02 22.37
CA GLU A 10 8.27 1.02 23.83
C GLU A 10 6.85 0.59 24.19
N PHE A 11 5.83 1.17 23.52
CA PHE A 11 4.43 0.80 23.71
C PHE A 11 4.19 -0.68 23.43
N TYR A 12 4.74 -1.22 22.34
CA TYR A 12 4.62 -2.64 21.99
C TYR A 12 5.28 -3.53 23.04
N TYR A 13 6.50 -3.20 23.45
CA TYR A 13 7.21 -3.97 24.49
C TYR A 13 6.44 -4.00 25.80
N GLN A 14 5.95 -2.85 26.24
CA GLN A 14 5.20 -2.73 27.51
C GLN A 14 3.82 -3.40 27.44
N ASN A 15 3.08 -3.20 26.34
CA ASN A 15 1.66 -3.59 26.27
C ASN A 15 1.43 -4.96 25.64
N ALA A 16 2.22 -5.36 24.66
CA ALA A 16 2.08 -6.66 24.00
C ALA A 16 3.04 -7.72 24.59
N LEU A 17 4.33 -7.38 24.72
CA LEU A 17 5.32 -8.33 25.22
C LEU A 17 5.39 -8.40 26.74
N LYS A 18 4.85 -7.39 27.47
CA LYS A 18 4.95 -7.26 28.93
C LYS A 18 6.41 -7.33 29.42
N LYS A 19 7.32 -6.68 28.71
CA LYS A 19 8.77 -6.67 28.94
C LYS A 19 9.30 -5.26 28.79
N GLU A 20 10.44 -4.99 29.40
CA GLU A 20 11.21 -3.76 29.10
C GLU A 20 11.85 -3.86 27.71
N MET A 21 11.87 -2.75 27.00
CA MET A 21 12.54 -2.66 25.71
C MET A 21 14.06 -2.72 25.91
N PRO A 22 14.81 -3.56 25.17
CA PRO A 22 16.26 -3.57 25.22
C PRO A 22 16.85 -2.19 24.90
N ALA A 23 17.93 -1.81 25.59
CA ALA A 23 18.64 -0.57 25.31
C ALA A 23 19.27 -0.55 23.90
N ASP A 24 19.67 -1.72 23.38
CA ASP A 24 20.08 -1.88 21.99
C ASP A 24 18.84 -1.86 21.09
N THR A 25 18.64 -0.75 20.38
CA THR A 25 17.53 -0.53 19.45
C THR A 25 17.50 -1.56 18.32
N LEU A 26 18.66 -2.04 17.84
CA LEU A 26 18.70 -3.06 16.78
C LEU A 26 18.20 -4.42 17.29
N GLN A 27 18.59 -4.77 18.51
CA GLN A 27 18.08 -5.97 19.17
C GLN A 27 16.56 -5.85 19.41
N ALA A 28 16.11 -4.68 19.86
CA ALA A 28 14.69 -4.42 20.07
C ALA A 28 13.88 -4.56 18.76
N ILE A 29 14.36 -3.99 17.64
CA ILE A 29 13.72 -4.09 16.34
C ILE A 29 13.64 -5.55 15.85
N ARG A 30 14.71 -6.32 16.02
CA ARG A 30 14.76 -7.73 15.59
C ARG A 30 13.75 -8.62 16.31
N ALA A 31 13.35 -8.26 17.51
CA ALA A 31 12.37 -8.99 18.29
C ALA A 31 10.91 -8.62 17.92
N LEU A 32 10.69 -7.56 17.12
CA LEU A 32 9.35 -7.21 16.67
C LEU A 32 8.86 -8.19 15.59
N PRO A 33 7.58 -8.59 15.64
CA PRO A 33 7.00 -9.38 14.56
C PRO A 33 6.97 -8.56 13.28
N SER A 34 7.34 -9.17 12.16
CA SER A 34 7.16 -8.54 10.86
C SER A 34 5.68 -8.54 10.48
N PHE A 35 5.22 -7.50 9.77
CA PHE A 35 3.86 -7.47 9.23
C PHE A 35 3.55 -8.72 8.39
N SER A 36 4.45 -9.07 7.46
CA SER A 36 4.25 -10.22 6.57
C SER A 36 4.19 -11.55 7.33
N GLY A 37 5.03 -11.74 8.35
CA GLY A 37 4.99 -12.96 9.19
C GLY A 37 3.71 -13.05 10.01
N THR A 38 3.26 -11.93 10.59
CA THR A 38 1.98 -11.85 11.33
C THR A 38 0.79 -12.12 10.41
N PHE A 39 0.80 -11.53 9.22
CA PHE A 39 -0.26 -11.72 8.22
C PHE A 39 -0.34 -13.19 7.76
N ALA A 40 0.80 -13.82 7.46
CA ALA A 40 0.84 -15.24 7.12
C ALA A 40 0.36 -16.14 8.26
N ALA A 41 0.73 -15.84 9.51
CA ALA A 41 0.25 -16.57 10.67
C ALA A 41 -1.28 -16.45 10.81
N MET A 42 -1.84 -15.26 10.65
CA MET A 42 -3.28 -15.02 10.63
C MET A 42 -3.97 -15.84 9.53
N LEU A 43 -3.43 -15.83 8.29
CA LEU A 43 -4.01 -16.62 7.21
C LEU A 43 -3.97 -18.14 7.48
N LYS A 44 -2.93 -18.64 8.15
CA LYS A 44 -2.85 -20.05 8.59
C LYS A 44 -3.92 -20.38 9.62
N GLU A 45 -4.17 -19.49 10.59
CA GLU A 45 -5.26 -19.66 11.55
C GLU A 45 -6.62 -19.57 10.87
N MET A 46 -6.83 -18.64 9.95
CA MET A 46 -8.05 -18.56 9.15
C MET A 46 -8.32 -19.87 8.39
N LYS A 47 -7.28 -20.46 7.78
CA LYS A 47 -7.37 -21.77 7.12
C LYS A 47 -7.79 -22.86 8.07
N LYS A 48 -7.20 -22.93 9.26
CA LYS A 48 -7.50 -23.92 10.30
C LYS A 48 -8.96 -23.83 10.79
N HIS A 49 -9.48 -22.61 10.89
CA HIS A 49 -10.85 -22.34 11.34
C HIS A 49 -11.86 -22.22 10.19
N HIS A 50 -11.44 -22.42 8.94
CA HIS A 50 -12.29 -22.24 7.75
C HIS A 50 -12.97 -20.87 7.71
N SER A 51 -12.25 -19.81 8.12
CA SER A 51 -12.80 -18.45 8.16
C SER A 51 -13.00 -17.92 6.75
N GLU A 52 -14.24 -17.71 6.34
CA GLU A 52 -14.60 -17.34 4.96
C GLU A 52 -14.35 -15.87 4.64
N TYR A 53 -14.27 -15.00 5.66
CA TYR A 53 -14.24 -13.54 5.49
C TYR A 53 -12.99 -12.94 6.12
N LEU A 54 -12.35 -12.01 5.40
CA LEU A 54 -11.23 -11.21 5.91
C LEU A 54 -11.60 -9.73 5.81
N ILE A 55 -11.52 -9.01 6.92
CA ILE A 55 -11.68 -7.56 6.95
C ILE A 55 -10.31 -6.93 7.20
N ILE A 56 -9.88 -6.05 6.30
CA ILE A 56 -8.64 -5.28 6.40
C ILE A 56 -9.03 -3.82 6.68
N ASP A 57 -8.81 -3.35 7.91
CA ASP A 57 -9.13 -1.99 8.32
C ASP A 57 -7.94 -1.06 8.06
N LEU A 58 -8.10 -0.13 7.13
CA LEU A 58 -7.10 0.88 6.76
C LEU A 58 -7.50 2.30 7.20
N ARG A 59 -8.56 2.44 8.00
CA ARG A 59 -8.99 3.74 8.52
C ARG A 59 -7.90 4.34 9.42
N GLY A 60 -7.68 5.63 9.29
CA GLY A 60 -6.64 6.35 10.03
C GLY A 60 -5.21 6.07 9.56
N ASN A 61 -5.01 5.20 8.56
CA ASN A 61 -3.69 4.85 8.05
C ASN A 61 -3.27 5.82 6.93
N SER A 62 -2.36 6.73 7.23
CA SER A 62 -1.83 7.71 6.28
C SER A 62 -0.74 7.18 5.35
N GLY A 63 -0.49 5.87 5.37
CA GLY A 63 0.49 5.23 4.50
C GLY A 63 1.87 5.07 5.13
N GLY A 64 2.88 5.04 4.28
CA GLY A 64 4.27 4.78 4.65
C GLY A 64 5.05 4.22 3.47
N TRP A 65 5.55 2.99 3.59
CA TRP A 65 6.35 2.34 2.56
C TRP A 65 5.59 1.19 1.89
N THR A 66 5.12 1.40 0.66
CA THR A 66 4.30 0.44 -0.09
C THR A 66 4.90 -0.98 -0.18
N PRO A 67 6.22 -1.20 -0.38
CA PRO A 67 6.78 -2.55 -0.47
C PRO A 67 6.47 -3.47 0.73
N ILE A 68 6.16 -2.91 1.90
CA ILE A 68 5.80 -3.71 3.09
C ILE A 68 4.56 -4.58 2.87
N VAL A 69 3.58 -4.09 2.09
CA VAL A 69 2.30 -4.77 1.90
C VAL A 69 2.29 -5.74 0.72
N LEU A 70 3.30 -5.67 -0.18
CA LEU A 70 3.32 -6.50 -1.38
C LEU A 70 3.39 -8.01 -1.07
N ALA A 71 4.18 -8.38 -0.05
CA ALA A 71 4.25 -9.77 0.39
C ALA A 71 2.91 -10.31 0.84
N SER A 72 2.08 -9.50 1.54
CA SER A 72 0.75 -9.91 2.00
C SER A 72 -0.23 -10.13 0.84
N LEU A 73 -0.13 -9.37 -0.25
CA LEU A 73 -0.90 -9.61 -1.46
C LEU A 73 -0.56 -10.96 -2.08
N TYR A 74 0.74 -11.29 -2.17
CA TYR A 74 1.15 -12.59 -2.66
C TYR A 74 0.74 -13.73 -1.73
N GLN A 75 0.82 -13.54 -0.41
CA GLN A 75 0.35 -14.52 0.58
C GLN A 75 -1.16 -14.79 0.44
N LEU A 76 -1.94 -13.77 0.07
CA LEU A 76 -3.40 -13.85 -0.06
C LEU A 76 -3.85 -14.39 -1.43
N TYR A 77 -3.14 -14.06 -2.50
CA TYR A 77 -3.59 -14.35 -3.86
C TYR A 77 -2.64 -15.24 -4.68
N GLY A 78 -1.42 -15.47 -4.20
CA GLY A 78 -0.40 -16.23 -4.93
C GLY A 78 -0.07 -15.60 -6.29
N ASP A 79 0.17 -16.44 -7.27
CA ASP A 79 0.51 -16.01 -8.64
C ASP A 79 -0.58 -15.20 -9.33
N LYS A 80 -1.82 -15.31 -8.91
CA LYS A 80 -2.91 -14.46 -9.43
C LYS A 80 -2.61 -12.97 -9.23
N TYR A 81 -1.93 -12.61 -8.13
CA TYR A 81 -1.48 -11.25 -7.91
C TYR A 81 -0.43 -10.81 -8.92
N LEU A 82 0.54 -11.66 -9.23
CA LEU A 82 1.61 -11.35 -10.16
C LEU A 82 1.13 -11.21 -11.61
N GLN A 83 0.11 -11.97 -11.98
CA GLN A 83 -0.49 -11.96 -13.30
C GLN A 83 -1.54 -10.83 -13.48
N LYS A 84 -1.91 -10.16 -12.39
CA LYS A 84 -2.91 -9.10 -12.44
C LYS A 84 -2.30 -7.81 -12.96
N ASP A 85 -2.83 -7.31 -14.07
CA ASP A 85 -2.52 -5.94 -14.49
C ASP A 85 -3.12 -4.94 -13.50
N MET A 86 -2.25 -4.18 -12.85
CA MET A 86 -2.66 -3.15 -11.91
C MET A 86 -2.94 -1.82 -12.59
N ASP A 87 -2.65 -1.69 -13.90
CA ASP A 87 -2.82 -0.46 -14.70
C ASP A 87 -2.13 0.77 -14.09
N THR A 88 -1.03 0.56 -13.36
CA THR A 88 -0.37 1.62 -12.62
C THR A 88 0.70 2.29 -13.47
N GLU A 89 0.47 3.53 -13.83
CA GLU A 89 1.42 4.34 -14.58
C GLU A 89 1.93 5.50 -13.72
N TYR A 90 3.22 5.80 -13.87
CA TYR A 90 3.87 6.91 -13.19
C TYR A 90 4.64 7.77 -14.20
N TYR A 91 4.43 9.08 -14.16
CA TYR A 91 5.14 10.03 -14.98
C TYR A 91 5.83 11.05 -14.09
N ARG A 92 7.06 11.43 -14.41
CA ARG A 92 7.82 12.49 -13.73
C ARG A 92 8.14 13.61 -14.68
N ILE A 93 8.00 14.84 -14.21
CA ILE A 93 8.45 15.98 -14.98
C ILE A 93 9.97 16.10 -14.88
N VAL A 94 10.63 16.15 -16.04
CA VAL A 94 12.06 16.46 -16.14
C VAL A 94 12.23 17.95 -15.93
N SER A 95 12.78 18.36 -14.79
CA SER A 95 12.91 19.76 -14.41
C SER A 95 14.23 20.02 -13.69
N PRO A 96 14.74 21.28 -13.67
CA PRO A 96 15.91 21.62 -12.88
C PRO A 96 15.75 21.23 -11.40
N LEU A 97 14.56 21.40 -10.84
CA LEU A 97 14.28 21.06 -9.45
C LEU A 97 14.35 19.53 -9.22
N TYR A 98 13.89 18.74 -10.19
CA TYR A 98 14.01 17.28 -10.13
C TYR A 98 15.46 16.82 -10.27
N MET A 99 16.23 17.43 -11.18
CA MET A 99 17.66 17.13 -11.31
C MET A 99 18.43 17.48 -10.02
N ASN A 100 18.13 18.62 -9.40
CA ASN A 100 18.70 18.97 -8.10
C ASN A 100 18.37 17.96 -6.99
N LYS A 101 17.13 17.43 -6.98
CA LYS A 101 16.73 16.37 -6.04
C LYS A 101 17.53 15.09 -6.24
N LEU A 102 17.89 14.77 -7.47
CA LEU A 102 18.69 13.60 -7.81
C LEU A 102 20.19 13.81 -7.69
N GLU A 103 20.61 15.07 -7.47
CA GLU A 103 22.03 15.49 -7.42
C GLU A 103 22.82 15.16 -8.69
N ILE A 104 22.15 15.26 -9.86
CA ILE A 104 22.75 15.02 -11.19
C ILE A 104 22.35 16.10 -12.19
N THR A 105 23.09 16.20 -13.30
CA THR A 105 22.73 17.05 -14.43
C THR A 105 21.73 16.35 -15.36
N LEU A 106 21.04 17.12 -16.23
CA LEU A 106 20.18 16.55 -17.25
C LEU A 106 20.97 15.66 -18.23
N GLU A 107 22.18 16.06 -18.59
CA GLU A 107 23.06 15.28 -19.46
C GLU A 107 23.43 13.94 -18.82
N GLU A 108 23.78 13.94 -17.53
CA GLU A 108 24.07 12.71 -16.79
C GLU A 108 22.82 11.83 -16.65
N PHE A 109 21.65 12.42 -16.43
CA PHE A 109 20.37 11.72 -16.39
C PHE A 109 20.13 10.99 -17.70
N ASN A 110 20.18 11.71 -18.84
CA ASN A 110 19.98 11.13 -20.16
C ASN A 110 21.00 10.03 -20.48
N ARG A 111 22.26 10.26 -20.16
CA ARG A 111 23.30 9.24 -20.36
C ARG A 111 23.05 7.97 -19.52
N ARG A 112 22.63 8.13 -18.25
CA ARG A 112 22.39 7.01 -17.31
C ARG A 112 21.21 6.15 -17.73
N TYR A 113 20.16 6.76 -18.27
CA TYR A 113 18.92 6.09 -18.66
C TYR A 113 18.78 5.84 -20.16
N GLY A 114 19.76 6.24 -20.96
CA GLY A 114 19.73 6.06 -22.42
C GLY A 114 18.62 6.87 -23.10
N THR A 115 18.36 8.09 -22.60
CA THR A 115 17.27 8.96 -23.05
C THR A 115 17.81 10.29 -23.61
N ASP A 116 16.92 11.08 -24.23
CA ASP A 116 17.21 12.40 -24.81
C ASP A 116 16.23 13.48 -24.31
N TYR A 117 15.75 13.34 -23.09
CA TYR A 117 14.80 14.28 -22.49
C TYR A 117 15.34 15.73 -22.45
N SER A 118 14.42 16.66 -22.61
CA SER A 118 14.60 18.09 -22.36
C SER A 118 13.82 18.52 -21.10
N PHE A 119 14.16 19.69 -20.55
CA PHE A 119 13.36 20.24 -19.45
C PHE A 119 11.94 20.54 -19.92
N GLY A 120 10.95 20.05 -19.15
CA GLY A 120 9.53 20.11 -19.47
C GLY A 120 8.96 18.79 -19.99
N ASP A 121 9.79 17.84 -20.38
CA ASP A 121 9.35 16.51 -20.78
C ASP A 121 8.88 15.69 -19.58
N TYR A 122 8.10 14.65 -19.86
CA TYR A 122 7.67 13.68 -18.88
C TYR A 122 8.34 12.34 -19.15
N THR A 123 8.90 11.74 -18.11
CA THR A 123 9.39 10.37 -18.21
C THR A 123 8.21 9.42 -18.33
N PHE A 124 8.38 8.38 -19.14
CA PHE A 124 7.43 7.27 -19.13
C PHE A 124 7.81 6.25 -18.06
N SER A 125 6.80 5.78 -17.33
CA SER A 125 6.89 4.48 -16.69
C SER A 125 6.63 3.45 -17.79
N MET A 126 7.67 2.92 -18.39
CA MET A 126 7.48 1.86 -19.36
C MET A 126 6.87 0.66 -18.67
N LYS A 127 5.62 0.35 -18.97
CA LYS A 127 5.13 -1.03 -18.92
C LYS A 127 5.83 -1.76 -20.07
N GLU A 128 7.00 -2.28 -19.81
CA GLU A 128 7.50 -3.35 -20.64
C GLU A 128 6.58 -4.55 -20.39
N GLN A 129 5.54 -4.65 -21.22
CA GLN A 129 4.82 -5.91 -21.40
C GLN A 129 5.75 -6.85 -22.21
N GLU A 130 6.83 -7.27 -21.59
CA GLU A 130 7.47 -8.49 -21.97
C GLU A 130 6.60 -9.62 -21.45
N ASP A 131 6.35 -10.64 -22.30
CA ASP A 131 5.76 -11.92 -21.89
C ASP A 131 6.77 -12.64 -20.98
N ILE A 132 6.90 -12.15 -19.74
CA ILE A 132 7.82 -12.73 -18.75
C ILE A 132 7.18 -14.04 -18.27
N PRO A 133 7.88 -15.18 -18.41
CA PRO A 133 7.38 -16.45 -17.88
C PRO A 133 7.05 -16.33 -16.38
N LEU A 134 5.92 -16.89 -15.96
CA LEU A 134 5.41 -16.76 -14.60
C LEU A 134 6.43 -17.15 -13.51
N ASP A 135 7.21 -18.19 -13.74
CA ASP A 135 8.28 -18.60 -12.80
C ASP A 135 9.38 -17.55 -12.66
N THR A 136 9.70 -16.85 -13.74
CA THR A 136 10.66 -15.74 -13.73
C THR A 136 10.08 -14.55 -12.98
N LEU A 137 8.82 -14.19 -13.27
CA LEU A 137 8.11 -13.11 -12.59
C LEU A 137 8.01 -13.38 -11.08
N ARG A 138 7.66 -14.62 -10.69
CA ARG A 138 7.62 -15.04 -9.28
C ARG A 138 8.99 -14.90 -8.61
N ARG A 139 10.05 -15.36 -9.26
CA ARG A 139 11.41 -15.23 -8.73
C ARG A 139 11.80 -13.77 -8.55
N GLN A 140 11.61 -12.93 -9.57
CA GLN A 140 11.91 -11.50 -9.51
C GLN A 140 11.14 -10.81 -8.37
N PHE A 141 9.84 -11.10 -8.25
CA PHE A 141 9.02 -10.58 -7.17
C PHE A 141 9.57 -10.97 -5.78
N ILE A 142 9.84 -12.25 -5.56
CA ILE A 142 10.34 -12.74 -4.27
C ILE A 142 11.74 -12.17 -3.98
N ASP A 143 12.58 -12.04 -4.99
CA ASP A 143 13.92 -11.46 -4.83
C ASP A 143 13.87 -9.95 -4.51
N GLY A 144 12.83 -9.26 -4.94
CA GLY A 144 12.54 -7.88 -4.55
C GLY A 144 11.95 -7.71 -3.14
N CYS A 145 11.43 -8.78 -2.52
CA CYS A 145 10.90 -8.73 -1.16
C CYS A 145 12.00 -8.65 -0.10
N MET A 146 11.62 -8.29 1.13
CA MET A 146 12.53 -8.29 2.28
C MET A 146 13.07 -9.69 2.57
N SER A 147 14.33 -9.80 2.96
CA SER A 147 15.00 -11.09 3.22
C SER A 147 14.25 -11.98 4.22
N SER A 148 13.63 -11.38 5.22
CA SER A 148 12.91 -12.08 6.29
C SER A 148 11.69 -12.89 5.84
N VAL A 149 11.16 -12.65 4.63
CA VAL A 149 9.95 -13.33 4.13
C VAL A 149 10.19 -14.20 2.90
N LYS A 150 11.36 -14.10 2.28
CA LYS A 150 11.66 -14.78 1.00
C LYS A 150 11.47 -16.30 1.04
N GLU A 151 11.95 -16.95 2.08
CA GLU A 151 11.84 -18.41 2.22
C GLU A 151 10.38 -18.85 2.32
N GLU A 152 9.58 -18.11 3.12
CA GLU A 152 8.15 -18.40 3.25
C GLU A 152 7.41 -18.22 1.91
N LEU A 153 7.69 -17.13 1.19
CA LEU A 153 7.10 -16.88 -0.12
C LEU A 153 7.51 -17.95 -1.16
N ARG A 154 8.78 -18.42 -1.15
CA ARG A 154 9.22 -19.52 -2.02
C ARG A 154 8.50 -20.83 -1.71
N ALA A 155 8.25 -21.12 -0.44
CA ALA A 155 7.56 -22.32 -0.01
C ALA A 155 6.09 -22.38 -0.49
N GLN A 156 5.48 -21.26 -0.82
CA GLN A 156 4.10 -21.20 -1.35
C GLN A 156 3.97 -21.76 -2.77
N LYS A 157 5.06 -21.76 -3.56
CA LYS A 157 5.08 -22.29 -4.94
C LYS A 157 3.96 -21.74 -5.83
N GLY A 158 3.65 -20.45 -5.67
CA GLY A 158 2.61 -19.77 -6.44
C GLY A 158 1.18 -19.84 -5.86
N ALA A 159 0.93 -20.70 -4.88
CA ALA A 159 -0.36 -20.81 -4.24
C ALA A 159 -0.54 -19.75 -3.13
N PRO A 160 -1.75 -19.29 -2.83
CA PRO A 160 -2.00 -18.49 -1.63
C PRO A 160 -1.78 -19.31 -0.35
N VAL A 161 -1.40 -18.67 0.76
CA VAL A 161 -1.38 -19.31 2.10
C VAL A 161 -2.80 -19.76 2.45
N TYR A 162 -3.76 -18.87 2.24
CA TYR A 162 -5.19 -19.12 2.33
C TYR A 162 -5.94 -18.09 1.50
N ALA A 163 -6.99 -18.50 0.81
CA ALA A 163 -7.88 -17.63 0.05
C ALA A 163 -9.27 -17.62 0.72
N PRO A 164 -9.61 -16.59 1.50
CA PRO A 164 -10.96 -16.43 2.03
C PRO A 164 -11.96 -16.26 0.89
N LYS A 165 -13.22 -16.59 1.13
CA LYS A 165 -14.32 -16.43 0.16
C LYS A 165 -14.49 -14.96 -0.25
N GLN A 166 -14.36 -14.04 0.73
CA GLN A 166 -14.48 -12.61 0.51
C GLN A 166 -13.47 -11.83 1.33
N VAL A 167 -12.89 -10.80 0.72
CA VAL A 167 -12.04 -9.80 1.38
C VAL A 167 -12.76 -8.47 1.37
N PHE A 168 -12.83 -7.81 2.53
CA PHE A 168 -13.32 -6.45 2.67
C PHE A 168 -12.16 -5.54 3.07
N VAL A 169 -12.17 -4.33 2.53
CA VAL A 169 -11.19 -3.28 2.89
C VAL A 169 -11.97 -2.08 3.39
N VAL A 170 -11.71 -1.65 4.62
CA VAL A 170 -12.38 -0.49 5.19
C VAL A 170 -11.46 0.72 5.05
N THR A 171 -11.99 1.79 4.45
CA THR A 171 -11.26 3.04 4.18
C THR A 171 -11.93 4.25 4.82
N ASP A 172 -11.13 5.27 5.11
CA ASP A 172 -11.59 6.60 5.50
C ASP A 172 -10.79 7.70 4.79
N GLU A 173 -11.08 8.97 5.08
CA GLU A 173 -10.41 10.14 4.51
C GLU A 173 -8.92 10.22 4.87
N ARG A 174 -8.44 9.44 5.84
CA ARG A 174 -7.04 9.34 6.23
C ARG A 174 -6.31 8.20 5.54
N THR A 175 -7.04 7.28 4.90
CA THR A 175 -6.43 6.22 4.09
C THR A 175 -5.69 6.86 2.91
N PHE A 176 -4.35 6.90 2.99
CA PHE A 176 -3.53 7.71 2.08
C PHE A 176 -2.22 7.01 1.71
N SER A 177 -1.58 7.40 0.59
CA SER A 177 -0.25 6.91 0.17
C SER A 177 -0.18 5.37 0.14
N ALA A 178 0.75 4.73 0.82
CA ALA A 178 0.91 3.27 0.82
C ALA A 178 -0.35 2.52 1.29
N ALA A 179 -1.15 3.09 2.20
CA ALA A 179 -2.42 2.50 2.62
C ALA A 179 -3.45 2.57 1.49
N PHE A 180 -3.52 3.69 0.77
CA PHE A 180 -4.34 3.80 -0.44
C PHE A 180 -3.88 2.81 -1.52
N HIS A 181 -2.56 2.70 -1.78
CA HIS A 181 -2.05 1.73 -2.75
C HIS A 181 -2.46 0.30 -2.38
N TYR A 182 -2.42 -0.04 -1.10
CA TYR A 182 -2.84 -1.35 -0.63
C TYR A 182 -4.34 -1.58 -0.84
N ALA A 183 -5.19 -0.61 -0.46
CA ALA A 183 -6.63 -0.67 -0.72
C ALA A 183 -6.93 -0.82 -2.21
N PHE A 184 -6.24 -0.05 -3.07
CA PHE A 184 -6.41 -0.11 -4.52
C PHE A 184 -6.02 -1.47 -5.10
N MET A 185 -4.85 -2.02 -4.70
CA MET A 185 -4.41 -3.34 -5.15
C MET A 185 -5.36 -4.45 -4.68
N LEU A 186 -5.83 -4.41 -3.44
CA LEU A 186 -6.83 -5.35 -2.93
C LEU A 186 -8.15 -5.25 -3.73
N TRP A 187 -8.61 -4.05 -4.01
CA TRP A 187 -9.79 -3.83 -4.86
C TRP A 187 -9.60 -4.37 -6.28
N LYS A 188 -8.44 -4.14 -6.91
CA LYS A 188 -8.10 -4.73 -8.22
C LYS A 188 -8.09 -6.27 -8.19
N MET A 189 -7.79 -6.85 -7.03
CA MET A 189 -7.86 -8.29 -6.78
C MET A 189 -9.28 -8.80 -6.42
N GLY A 190 -10.29 -7.93 -6.39
CA GLY A 190 -11.68 -8.28 -6.14
C GLY A 190 -12.16 -8.11 -4.71
N ALA A 191 -11.39 -7.43 -3.86
CA ALA A 191 -11.87 -7.05 -2.54
C ALA A 191 -12.97 -5.99 -2.64
N THR A 192 -13.94 -6.03 -1.72
CA THR A 192 -14.99 -5.00 -1.59
C THR A 192 -14.50 -3.88 -0.69
N VAL A 193 -14.50 -2.66 -1.20
CA VAL A 193 -14.13 -1.46 -0.42
C VAL A 193 -15.38 -0.91 0.28
N VAL A 194 -15.25 -0.67 1.59
CA VAL A 194 -16.34 -0.22 2.47
C VAL A 194 -15.89 1.04 3.23
N GLY A 195 -16.81 1.94 3.52
CA GLY A 195 -16.54 3.15 4.31
C GLY A 195 -16.73 4.42 3.50
N VAL A 196 -15.79 5.35 3.58
CA VAL A 196 -15.82 6.60 2.81
C VAL A 196 -14.63 6.67 1.85
N PRO A 197 -14.65 7.57 0.85
CA PRO A 197 -13.52 7.73 -0.07
C PRO A 197 -12.21 7.96 0.66
N SER A 198 -11.15 7.33 0.16
CA SER A 198 -9.80 7.54 0.67
C SER A 198 -9.31 8.97 0.41
N GLY A 199 -8.37 9.45 1.23
CA GLY A 199 -7.76 10.77 1.08
C GLY A 199 -6.88 10.92 -0.16
N GLN A 200 -6.61 9.84 -0.88
CA GLN A 200 -5.86 9.84 -2.13
C GLN A 200 -6.70 9.28 -3.27
N ALA A 201 -6.65 9.95 -4.41
CA ALA A 201 -7.27 9.47 -5.65
C ALA A 201 -6.34 8.51 -6.41
N PRO A 202 -6.88 7.58 -7.22
CA PRO A 202 -6.10 6.76 -8.14
C PRO A 202 -5.26 7.59 -9.12
N ASN A 203 -5.83 8.67 -9.65
CA ASN A 203 -5.09 9.61 -10.50
C ASN A 203 -4.80 10.88 -9.72
N THR A 204 -3.56 11.06 -9.33
CA THR A 204 -3.15 12.19 -8.48
C THR A 204 -1.67 12.53 -8.67
N PHE A 205 -1.33 13.74 -8.25
CA PHE A 205 0.07 14.14 -8.14
C PHE A 205 0.70 13.53 -6.89
N MET A 206 1.97 13.16 -6.99
CA MET A 206 2.70 12.52 -5.91
C MET A 206 4.20 12.86 -5.96
N GLU A 207 4.95 12.35 -4.99
CA GLU A 207 6.39 12.58 -4.83
C GLU A 207 6.76 14.07 -4.72
N GLN A 208 6.92 14.54 -3.51
CA GLN A 208 7.26 15.93 -3.26
C GLN A 208 8.75 16.20 -3.46
N THR A 209 9.04 17.35 -4.07
CA THR A 209 10.36 17.97 -4.08
C THR A 209 10.29 19.25 -3.27
N LEU A 210 11.18 19.37 -2.30
CA LEU A 210 11.28 20.58 -1.47
C LEU A 210 11.97 21.69 -2.26
N PHE A 211 11.51 22.92 -2.05
CA PHE A 211 12.16 24.11 -2.54
C PHE A 211 12.18 25.21 -1.47
N LYS A 212 13.11 26.16 -1.62
CA LYS A 212 13.19 27.33 -0.78
C LYS A 212 13.29 28.58 -1.65
N LEU A 213 12.43 29.55 -1.39
CA LEU A 213 12.46 30.80 -2.12
C LEU A 213 13.71 31.62 -1.73
N PRO A 214 14.51 32.09 -2.73
CA PRO A 214 15.84 32.64 -2.44
C PRO A 214 15.81 33.96 -1.66
N TYR A 215 14.77 34.78 -1.81
CA TYR A 215 14.68 36.10 -1.19
C TYR A 215 13.97 36.09 0.17
N THR A 216 12.89 35.32 0.28
CA THR A 216 12.04 35.28 1.50
C THR A 216 12.43 34.17 2.45
N GLY A 217 13.15 33.14 1.96
CA GLY A 217 13.46 31.94 2.74
C GLY A 217 12.25 31.03 2.98
N ILE A 218 11.08 31.34 2.40
CA ILE A 218 9.88 30.50 2.52
C ILE A 218 10.16 29.15 1.89
N GLU A 219 9.91 28.10 2.67
CA GLU A 219 10.03 26.72 2.24
C GLU A 219 8.68 26.19 1.78
N GLY A 220 8.69 25.36 0.75
CA GLY A 220 7.51 24.71 0.21
C GLY A 220 7.87 23.39 -0.44
N SER A 221 6.83 22.70 -0.91
CA SER A 221 6.99 21.48 -1.68
C SER A 221 6.09 21.49 -2.91
N ILE A 222 6.55 20.85 -3.96
CA ILE A 222 5.78 20.66 -5.19
C ILE A 222 5.91 19.20 -5.64
N SER A 223 4.81 18.63 -6.11
CA SER A 223 4.84 17.29 -6.72
C SER A 223 5.64 17.31 -8.01
N ASN A 224 6.50 16.34 -8.19
CA ASN A 224 7.29 16.16 -9.40
C ASN A 224 6.86 14.94 -10.23
N SER A 225 5.84 14.21 -9.76
CA SER A 225 5.29 13.08 -10.48
C SER A 225 3.77 13.06 -10.43
N VAL A 226 3.19 12.31 -11.34
CA VAL A 226 1.77 11.97 -11.36
C VAL A 226 1.64 10.46 -11.47
N GLN A 227 0.72 9.90 -10.70
CA GLN A 227 0.25 8.53 -10.89
C GLN A 227 -1.06 8.53 -11.65
N ILE A 228 -1.22 7.58 -12.57
CA ILE A 228 -2.45 7.32 -13.32
C ILE A 228 -2.74 5.83 -13.21
N PHE A 229 -3.70 5.48 -12.37
CA PHE A 229 -4.05 4.10 -12.05
C PHE A 229 -5.37 3.67 -12.72
N LEU A 230 -6.15 4.63 -13.16
CA LEU A 230 -7.40 4.37 -13.85
C LEU A 230 -7.54 5.27 -15.07
N PRO A 231 -8.23 4.81 -16.13
CA PRO A 231 -8.56 5.67 -17.25
C PRO A 231 -9.28 6.95 -16.78
N GLY A 232 -8.95 8.11 -17.36
CA GLY A 232 -9.48 9.42 -16.92
C GLY A 232 -11.01 9.54 -16.96
N LYS A 233 -11.71 8.70 -17.74
CA LYS A 233 -13.18 8.60 -17.78
C LYS A 233 -13.78 7.71 -16.70
N ASP A 234 -12.96 6.97 -15.96
CA ASP A 234 -13.44 6.14 -14.85
C ASP A 234 -13.94 7.04 -13.71
N LYS A 235 -15.10 6.69 -13.15
CA LYS A 235 -15.72 7.46 -12.05
C LYS A 235 -14.83 7.50 -10.80
N ARG A 236 -13.96 6.51 -10.61
CA ARG A 236 -13.04 6.40 -9.50
C ARG A 236 -11.69 7.09 -9.75
N ALA A 237 -11.40 7.53 -10.97
CA ALA A 237 -10.11 8.14 -11.30
C ALA A 237 -9.75 9.33 -10.41
N LYS A 238 -10.72 10.20 -10.11
CA LYS A 238 -10.53 11.43 -9.30
C LYS A 238 -10.91 11.29 -7.83
N THR A 239 -11.65 10.25 -7.49
CA THR A 239 -12.07 9.95 -6.11
C THR A 239 -12.29 8.46 -6.00
N PHE A 240 -11.56 7.80 -5.11
CA PHE A 240 -11.69 6.35 -4.92
C PHE A 240 -12.93 6.04 -4.08
N TRP A 241 -14.08 6.05 -4.77
CA TRP A 241 -15.37 5.72 -4.16
C TRP A 241 -15.38 4.27 -3.69
N PRO A 242 -15.78 3.99 -2.44
CA PRO A 242 -15.99 2.63 -1.98
C PRO A 242 -17.15 1.96 -2.72
N ASP A 243 -17.19 0.63 -2.68
CA ASP A 243 -18.29 -0.16 -3.23
C ASP A 243 -19.53 -0.05 -2.33
N VAL A 244 -19.30 0.10 -1.03
CA VAL A 244 -20.35 0.24 0.00
C VAL A 244 -20.05 1.43 0.88
N MET A 245 -20.95 2.39 0.89
CA MET A 245 -20.96 3.51 1.84
C MET A 245 -22.17 3.34 2.77
N LEU A 246 -21.92 3.46 4.05
CA LEU A 246 -23.01 3.46 5.02
C LEU A 246 -23.84 4.74 4.88
N THR A 247 -25.16 4.59 4.97
CA THR A 247 -26.10 5.69 5.03
C THR A 247 -26.11 6.32 6.43
N TYR A 248 -26.69 7.52 6.53
CA TYR A 248 -26.90 8.16 7.84
C TYR A 248 -27.67 7.26 8.82
N ASP A 249 -28.70 6.57 8.34
CA ASP A 249 -29.52 5.71 9.18
C ASP A 249 -28.76 4.48 9.68
N GLU A 250 -27.87 3.91 8.85
CA GLU A 250 -26.98 2.81 9.26
C GLU A 250 -25.97 3.25 10.31
N TYR A 251 -25.37 4.44 10.18
CA TYR A 251 -24.54 5.02 11.24
C TYR A 251 -25.33 5.27 12.52
N LYS A 252 -26.55 5.80 12.39
CA LYS A 252 -27.44 6.06 13.54
C LYS A 252 -27.81 4.77 14.29
N GLN A 253 -28.04 3.66 13.58
CA GLN A 253 -28.33 2.35 14.19
C GLN A 253 -27.17 1.85 15.07
N THR A 254 -25.93 2.21 14.74
CA THR A 254 -24.75 1.88 15.56
C THR A 254 -24.45 2.94 16.62
N GLY A 255 -25.31 3.97 16.77
CA GLY A 255 -25.05 5.12 17.66
C GLY A 255 -23.83 5.95 17.24
N PHE A 256 -23.50 5.96 15.95
CA PHE A 256 -22.28 6.59 15.41
C PHE A 256 -20.99 6.03 16.04
N ASP A 257 -20.98 4.75 16.38
CA ASP A 257 -19.80 4.07 16.88
C ASP A 257 -18.64 4.17 15.88
N LYS A 258 -17.43 4.30 16.40
CA LYS A 258 -16.22 4.36 15.57
C LYS A 258 -15.97 3.06 14.77
N GLN A 259 -16.63 1.98 15.14
CA GLN A 259 -16.57 0.68 14.48
C GLN A 259 -17.80 0.43 13.59
N ALA A 260 -18.58 1.46 13.24
CA ALA A 260 -19.85 1.32 12.52
C ALA A 260 -19.71 0.46 11.26
N GLU A 261 -18.69 0.68 10.43
CA GLU A 261 -18.46 -0.09 9.22
C GLU A 261 -18.13 -1.57 9.51
N ILE A 262 -17.34 -1.82 10.55
CA ILE A 262 -17.01 -3.19 10.99
C ILE A 262 -18.28 -3.89 11.53
N LEU A 263 -19.05 -3.22 12.36
CA LEU A 263 -20.32 -3.75 12.90
C LEU A 263 -21.31 -4.02 11.77
N PHE A 264 -21.43 -3.12 10.81
CA PHE A 264 -22.24 -3.31 9.61
C PHE A 264 -21.83 -4.58 8.84
N LEU A 265 -20.53 -4.75 8.58
CA LEU A 265 -20.00 -5.92 7.88
C LEU A 265 -20.27 -7.21 8.68
N LEU A 266 -20.04 -7.22 9.98
CA LEU A 266 -20.28 -8.39 10.83
C LEU A 266 -21.77 -8.77 10.83
N ASN A 267 -22.68 -7.79 10.88
CA ASN A 267 -24.12 -8.03 10.80
C ASN A 267 -24.51 -8.60 9.44
N LYS A 268 -23.99 -8.02 8.34
CA LYS A 268 -24.24 -8.52 6.98
C LYS A 268 -23.76 -9.96 6.79
N ILE A 269 -22.53 -10.26 7.21
CA ILE A 269 -21.96 -11.61 7.15
C ILE A 269 -22.77 -12.60 8.00
N GLY A 270 -23.27 -12.17 9.17
CA GLY A 270 -24.10 -13.00 10.04
C GLY A 270 -25.46 -13.36 9.43
N GLN A 271 -26.00 -12.54 8.55
CA GLN A 271 -27.28 -12.78 7.83
C GLN A 271 -27.12 -13.70 6.62
N GLU A 272 -25.91 -13.87 6.09
CA GLU A 272 -25.62 -14.77 4.95
C GLU A 272 -25.40 -16.25 5.36
N LYS A 273 -25.40 -16.53 6.66
CA LYS A 273 -25.31 -17.87 7.25
C LYS A 273 -26.68 -18.41 7.63
#